data_c29cd40da2e12fe91bf5d598674ba1cb
#
_entry.id   c29cd40da2e12fe91bf5d598674ba1cb
#
_cell.length_a   1.000
_cell.length_b   1.000
_cell.length_c   1.000
_cell.angle_alpha   90.00
_cell.angle_beta   90.00
_cell.angle_gamma   90.00
#
_symmetry.space_group_name_H-M   'P 1'
#
loop_
_entity.id
_entity.type
_entity.pdbx_description
1 polymer ?
#
loop_
_entity_poly.entity_id
_entity_poly.type
_entity_poly.pdbx_seq_one_letter_code
_entity_poly.pdbx_strand_id
1 'polypeptide(L)'
;MIVAIGDIHGCFDPLKALIRTIEGYRSEVEGIEYIFIGDYIDRGPSTKEVLDFLIDFNAKKTFLMGNHEHMLLAYYKGSKHYQSVGEAWLQKNNGGLLTLQDLDPKASIGEKRGFSVYSEIVTEPRPFVLDHKYKVFFESLKFALIRELEISGKRYKLLFSHSVPNHRIPIRDLMDCESYEAFDELNAQYDIPPEKMNLWNRDFLIEPFEEATLIHGHTPTIVVDEYIKKERMIYTQNKKMPRMQKPATKYVDYFTDKKGDMQAGVCFTINKKSSKIIQIDIDSGAVYGSRLSAITFPQSDRELEIMDQMGILMNPIYVSCSDGYYNRWTSIQKTYLNLSMLSYFNRKW
;
A
#
# COMPACT_ATOMS: atom_id res chain seq x y z
N MET A 1 11.23 14.02 -12.62
CA MET A 1 11.38 12.99 -11.56
C MET A 1 10.04 12.34 -11.27
N ILE A 2 9.96 11.02 -11.21
CA ILE A 2 8.80 10.28 -10.71
C ILE A 2 8.99 10.00 -9.22
N VAL A 3 7.94 10.16 -8.43
CA VAL A 3 7.92 9.87 -7.00
C VAL A 3 6.75 8.94 -6.69
N ALA A 4 7.02 7.73 -6.20
CA ALA A 4 6.01 6.82 -5.70
C ALA A 4 5.89 6.96 -4.17
N ILE A 5 4.67 7.07 -3.66
CA ILE A 5 4.36 7.25 -2.24
C ILE A 5 3.55 6.05 -1.76
N GLY A 6 3.99 5.45 -0.64
CA GLY A 6 3.39 4.28 -0.02
C GLY A 6 2.08 4.56 0.71
N ASP A 7 1.59 3.53 1.40
CA ASP A 7 0.31 3.51 2.11
C ASP A 7 0.22 4.60 3.18
N ILE A 8 -0.82 5.43 3.12
CA ILE A 8 -0.98 6.63 3.94
C ILE A 8 -1.85 6.38 5.17
N HIS A 9 -2.97 5.70 4.99
CA HIS A 9 -3.89 5.33 6.07
C HIS A 9 -4.20 6.47 7.05
N GLY A 10 -4.72 7.60 6.55
CA GLY A 10 -5.11 8.73 7.40
C GLY A 10 -3.96 9.40 8.16
N CYS A 11 -2.70 9.18 7.79
CA CYS A 11 -1.52 9.79 8.41
C CYS A 11 -1.21 11.16 7.77
N PHE A 12 -2.02 12.18 8.07
CA PHE A 12 -1.99 13.47 7.39
C PHE A 12 -0.71 14.29 7.60
N ASP A 13 -0.23 14.43 8.86
CA ASP A 13 0.98 15.21 9.12
C ASP A 13 2.24 14.60 8.50
N PRO A 14 2.44 13.26 8.56
CA PRO A 14 3.48 12.58 7.80
C PRO A 14 3.39 12.82 6.29
N LEU A 15 2.19 12.77 5.71
CA LEU A 15 1.98 13.06 4.29
C LEU A 15 2.43 14.49 3.93
N LYS A 16 1.99 15.50 4.68
CA LYS A 16 2.42 16.87 4.46
C LYS A 16 3.93 17.05 4.57
N ALA A 17 4.54 16.44 5.57
CA ALA A 17 5.97 16.52 5.79
C ALA A 17 6.74 15.85 4.65
N LEU A 18 6.28 14.67 4.17
CA LEU A 18 6.88 13.97 3.04
C LEU A 18 6.80 14.80 1.76
N ILE A 19 5.62 15.34 1.44
CA ILE A 19 5.43 16.22 0.27
C ILE A 19 6.33 17.46 0.36
N ARG A 20 6.43 18.11 1.51
CA ARG A 20 7.35 19.27 1.70
C ARG A 20 8.80 18.88 1.45
N THR A 21 9.25 17.72 1.92
CA THR A 21 10.61 17.23 1.67
C THR A 21 10.86 17.03 0.19
N ILE A 22 9.91 16.39 -0.52
CA ILE A 22 10.00 16.14 -1.95
C ILE A 22 9.97 17.47 -2.75
N GLU A 23 9.07 18.38 -2.39
CA GLU A 23 8.97 19.71 -3.04
C GLU A 23 10.25 20.54 -2.84
N GLY A 24 11.05 20.28 -1.81
CA GLY A 24 12.38 20.88 -1.63
C GLY A 24 13.35 20.58 -2.78
N TYR A 25 13.12 19.52 -3.56
CA TYR A 25 13.94 19.16 -4.72
C TYR A 25 13.42 19.76 -6.05
N ARG A 26 12.29 20.47 -6.03
CA ARG A 26 11.61 20.94 -7.26
C ARG A 26 12.47 21.86 -8.13
N SER A 27 13.33 22.68 -7.53
CA SER A 27 14.22 23.58 -8.26
C SER A 27 15.31 22.85 -9.04
N GLU A 28 15.65 21.64 -8.63
CA GLU A 28 16.79 20.88 -9.17
C GLU A 28 16.37 19.94 -10.31
N VAL A 29 15.07 19.58 -10.39
CA VAL A 29 14.52 18.63 -11.38
C VAL A 29 13.59 19.34 -12.35
N GLU A 30 13.40 18.79 -13.57
CA GLU A 30 12.55 19.38 -14.60
C GLU A 30 11.06 19.40 -14.24
N GLY A 31 10.64 18.51 -13.35
CA GLY A 31 9.28 18.41 -12.85
C GLY A 31 9.11 17.19 -11.95
N ILE A 32 8.02 17.17 -11.19
CA ILE A 32 7.71 16.06 -10.28
C ILE A 32 6.37 15.46 -10.67
N GLU A 33 6.36 14.17 -10.97
CA GLU A 33 5.16 13.35 -11.14
C GLU A 33 4.97 12.48 -9.91
N TYR A 34 3.85 12.65 -9.23
CA TYR A 34 3.50 11.88 -8.04
C TYR A 34 2.63 10.67 -8.41
N ILE A 35 2.99 9.49 -7.89
CA ILE A 35 2.20 8.27 -7.99
C ILE A 35 1.92 7.79 -6.58
N PHE A 36 0.67 7.85 -6.16
CA PHE A 36 0.21 7.37 -4.87
C PHE A 36 -0.33 5.95 -5.05
N ILE A 37 0.16 4.98 -4.28
CA ILE A 37 -0.09 3.57 -4.55
C ILE A 37 -1.30 2.97 -3.82
N GLY A 38 -2.19 3.80 -3.27
CA GLY A 38 -3.43 3.37 -2.61
C GLY A 38 -3.36 3.44 -1.08
N ASP A 39 -4.42 2.94 -0.45
CA ASP A 39 -4.62 2.92 1.00
C ASP A 39 -4.48 4.31 1.65
N TYR A 40 -5.31 5.24 1.19
CA TYR A 40 -5.37 6.61 1.72
C TYR A 40 -6.12 6.69 3.03
N ILE A 41 -7.13 5.82 3.16
CA ILE A 41 -8.15 5.82 4.22
C ILE A 41 -7.88 4.75 5.28
N ASP A 42 -8.71 4.75 6.30
CA ASP A 42 -8.77 3.74 7.36
C ASP A 42 -7.58 3.76 8.33
N ARG A 43 -7.80 3.20 9.53
CA ARG A 43 -6.81 3.00 10.59
C ARG A 43 -6.29 4.28 11.23
N GLY A 44 -5.87 5.26 10.45
CA GLY A 44 -5.37 6.54 10.94
C GLY A 44 -6.47 7.52 11.30
N PRO A 45 -6.13 8.63 11.99
CA PRO A 45 -7.13 9.52 12.58
C PRO A 45 -7.65 10.62 11.65
N SER A 46 -7.06 10.81 10.48
CA SER A 46 -7.26 12.01 9.64
C SER A 46 -7.53 11.65 8.18
N THR A 47 -8.46 10.72 7.95
CA THR A 47 -8.86 10.31 6.59
C THR A 47 -9.35 11.50 5.78
N LYS A 48 -10.22 12.33 6.39
CA LYS A 48 -10.82 13.48 5.72
C LYS A 48 -9.76 14.49 5.28
N GLU A 49 -8.83 14.84 6.16
CA GLU A 49 -7.74 15.79 5.86
C GLU A 49 -6.79 15.25 4.79
N VAL A 50 -6.51 13.93 4.79
CA VAL A 50 -5.74 13.29 3.74
C VAL A 50 -6.44 13.42 2.40
N LEU A 51 -7.71 13.06 2.31
CA LEU A 51 -8.48 13.14 1.06
C LEU A 51 -8.62 14.58 0.55
N ASP A 52 -8.96 15.53 1.42
CA ASP A 52 -9.07 16.94 1.07
C ASP A 52 -7.74 17.46 0.52
N PHE A 53 -6.63 17.17 1.19
CA PHE A 53 -5.29 17.55 0.73
C PHE A 53 -4.94 16.94 -0.62
N LEU A 54 -5.18 15.64 -0.83
CA LEU A 54 -4.85 14.95 -2.07
C LEU A 54 -5.70 15.44 -3.25
N ILE A 55 -6.98 15.73 -3.02
CA ILE A 55 -7.88 16.30 -4.04
C ILE A 55 -7.36 17.66 -4.48
N ASP A 56 -7.04 18.54 -3.52
CA ASP A 56 -6.62 19.93 -3.77
C ASP A 56 -5.15 20.05 -4.18
N PHE A 57 -4.33 19.00 -4.03
CA PHE A 57 -2.91 19.05 -4.33
C PHE A 57 -2.65 19.32 -5.82
N ASN A 58 -2.18 20.52 -6.14
CA ASN A 58 -1.94 20.96 -7.51
C ASN A 58 -0.59 20.50 -8.05
N ALA A 59 -0.52 19.25 -8.51
CA ALA A 59 0.67 18.64 -9.11
C ALA A 59 0.27 17.63 -10.18
N LYS A 60 1.21 17.24 -11.06
CA LYS A 60 1.04 16.06 -11.90
C LYS A 60 1.00 14.84 -11.00
N LYS A 61 -0.16 14.22 -10.90
CA LYS A 61 -0.42 13.15 -9.95
C LYS A 61 -1.28 12.03 -10.53
N THR A 62 -1.06 10.81 -10.07
CA THR A 62 -1.89 9.64 -10.34
C THR A 62 -2.17 8.94 -9.01
N PHE A 63 -3.42 8.57 -8.80
CA PHE A 63 -3.87 7.84 -7.63
C PHE A 63 -4.24 6.41 -8.01
N LEU A 64 -3.67 5.42 -7.31
CA LEU A 64 -4.05 4.03 -7.48
C LEU A 64 -5.09 3.63 -6.43
N MET A 65 -5.89 2.64 -6.76
CA MET A 65 -6.85 2.01 -5.85
C MET A 65 -6.11 1.11 -4.88
N GLY A 66 -6.34 1.29 -3.58
CA GLY A 66 -5.95 0.35 -2.55
C GLY A 66 -7.09 -0.61 -2.18
N ASN A 67 -6.77 -1.65 -1.42
CA ASN A 67 -7.80 -2.57 -0.95
C ASN A 67 -8.75 -1.92 0.07
N HIS A 68 -8.32 -0.88 0.77
CA HIS A 68 -9.16 -0.13 1.69
C HIS A 68 -10.20 0.72 0.96
N GLU A 69 -9.84 1.39 -0.12
CA GLU A 69 -10.79 2.08 -0.99
C GLU A 69 -11.75 1.11 -1.67
N HIS A 70 -11.27 -0.06 -2.08
CA HIS A 70 -12.10 -1.12 -2.64
C HIS A 70 -13.14 -1.63 -1.62
N MET A 71 -12.74 -1.85 -0.36
CA MET A 71 -13.67 -2.23 0.72
C MET A 71 -14.73 -1.16 0.96
N LEU A 72 -14.35 0.12 1.00
CA LEU A 72 -15.30 1.24 1.15
C LEU A 72 -16.31 1.25 0.01
N LEU A 73 -15.86 1.17 -1.25
CA LEU A 73 -16.76 1.17 -2.41
C LEU A 73 -17.69 -0.04 -2.42
N ALA A 74 -17.15 -1.24 -2.13
CA ALA A 74 -17.97 -2.45 -2.01
C ALA A 74 -18.99 -2.36 -0.87
N TYR A 75 -18.67 -1.70 0.25
CA TYR A 75 -19.63 -1.43 1.32
C TYR A 75 -20.69 -0.41 0.91
N TYR A 76 -20.27 0.68 0.26
CA TYR A 76 -21.15 1.81 -0.08
C TYR A 76 -22.11 1.51 -1.24
N LYS A 77 -21.62 0.87 -2.29
CA LYS A 77 -22.40 0.55 -3.50
C LYS A 77 -22.88 -0.91 -3.56
N GLY A 78 -22.26 -1.78 -2.79
CA GLY A 78 -22.41 -3.24 -2.89
C GLY A 78 -21.48 -3.84 -3.96
N SER A 79 -21.14 -5.10 -3.83
CA SER A 79 -20.42 -5.86 -4.85
C SER A 79 -21.22 -7.10 -5.23
N LYS A 80 -21.37 -7.33 -6.54
CA LYS A 80 -22.08 -8.51 -7.07
C LYS A 80 -21.31 -9.81 -6.82
N HIS A 81 -19.98 -9.76 -6.92
CA HIS A 81 -19.11 -10.93 -6.87
C HIS A 81 -18.41 -11.11 -5.52
N TYR A 82 -18.14 -10.00 -4.81
CA TYR A 82 -17.29 -9.96 -3.61
C TYR A 82 -17.97 -9.24 -2.43
N GLN A 83 -19.22 -9.61 -2.11
CA GLN A 83 -19.99 -9.00 -1.02
C GLN A 83 -19.22 -9.01 0.31
N SER A 84 -18.50 -10.10 0.61
CA SER A 84 -17.69 -10.23 1.82
C SER A 84 -16.59 -9.18 1.97
N VAL A 85 -16.12 -8.59 0.85
CA VAL A 85 -15.13 -7.51 0.86
C VAL A 85 -15.69 -6.25 1.48
N GLY A 86 -16.90 -5.84 1.08
CA GLY A 86 -17.59 -4.70 1.69
C GLY A 86 -17.94 -4.94 3.17
N GLU A 87 -18.38 -6.16 3.52
CA GLU A 87 -18.69 -6.52 4.91
C GLU A 87 -17.44 -6.49 5.81
N ALA A 88 -16.25 -6.77 5.24
CA ALA A 88 -15.00 -6.73 5.98
C ALA A 88 -14.56 -5.30 6.34
N TRP A 89 -15.02 -4.26 5.64
CA TRP A 89 -14.56 -2.89 5.83
C TRP A 89 -14.74 -2.38 7.26
N LEU A 90 -15.89 -2.65 7.87
CA LEU A 90 -16.21 -2.20 9.23
C LEU A 90 -15.60 -3.08 10.34
N GLN A 91 -14.87 -4.15 9.98
CA GLN A 91 -14.17 -4.95 10.97
C GLN A 91 -13.07 -4.12 11.64
N LYS A 92 -12.88 -4.33 12.94
CA LYS A 92 -11.98 -3.54 13.80
C LYS A 92 -10.57 -3.37 13.24
N ASN A 93 -10.00 -4.43 12.70
CA ASN A 93 -8.63 -4.46 12.15
C ASN A 93 -8.49 -3.75 10.79
N ASN A 94 -9.58 -3.47 10.10
CA ASN A 94 -9.57 -2.73 8.85
C ASN A 94 -9.72 -1.22 9.05
N GLY A 95 -10.37 -0.78 10.12
CA GLY A 95 -10.43 0.64 10.49
C GLY A 95 -11.50 1.46 9.79
N GLY A 96 -12.37 0.84 8.98
CA GLY A 96 -13.39 1.53 8.20
C GLY A 96 -14.40 2.33 9.03
N LEU A 97 -14.63 1.93 10.29
CA LEU A 97 -15.48 2.70 11.19
C LEU A 97 -14.93 4.10 11.47
N LEU A 98 -13.60 4.25 11.59
CA LEU A 98 -12.98 5.57 11.78
C LEU A 98 -13.16 6.45 10.55
N THR A 99 -12.95 5.89 9.37
CA THR A 99 -13.20 6.58 8.09
C THR A 99 -14.66 7.00 7.95
N LEU A 100 -15.60 6.10 8.26
CA LEU A 100 -17.02 6.40 8.20
C LEU A 100 -17.39 7.57 9.12
N GLN A 101 -16.90 7.57 10.35
CA GLN A 101 -17.16 8.65 11.33
C GLN A 101 -16.50 9.97 10.91
N ASP A 102 -15.33 9.91 10.27
CA ASP A 102 -14.59 11.10 9.83
C ASP A 102 -15.24 11.74 8.59
N LEU A 103 -15.70 10.93 7.64
CA LEU A 103 -16.34 11.40 6.40
C LEU A 103 -17.84 11.73 6.60
N ASP A 104 -18.54 11.04 7.45
CA ASP A 104 -19.94 11.27 7.78
C ASP A 104 -20.22 11.11 9.29
N PRO A 105 -19.94 12.14 10.10
CA PRO A 105 -20.12 12.09 11.56
C PRO A 105 -21.55 11.81 12.01
N LYS A 106 -22.54 11.95 11.10
CA LYS A 106 -23.97 11.68 11.36
C LYS A 106 -24.38 10.25 11.00
N ALA A 107 -23.52 9.50 10.32
CA ALA A 107 -23.83 8.11 10.03
C ALA A 107 -23.87 7.29 11.31
N SER A 108 -24.80 6.37 11.36
CA SER A 108 -24.93 5.42 12.47
C SER A 108 -25.04 4.02 11.91
N ILE A 109 -24.37 3.09 12.57
CA ILE A 109 -24.32 1.69 12.17
C ILE A 109 -25.27 0.91 13.07
N GLY A 110 -26.31 0.33 12.50
CA GLY A 110 -27.21 -0.60 13.24
C GLY A 110 -26.47 -1.89 13.58
N GLU A 111 -26.79 -2.48 14.74
CA GLU A 111 -26.28 -3.82 15.10
C GLU A 111 -26.71 -4.85 14.06
N LYS A 112 -25.76 -5.42 13.32
CA LYS A 112 -25.95 -6.72 12.66
C LYS A 112 -25.58 -7.81 13.68
N ARG A 113 -26.55 -8.64 14.05
CA ARG A 113 -26.32 -9.81 14.94
C ARG A 113 -25.19 -10.67 14.37
N GLY A 114 -24.12 -10.81 15.15
CA GLY A 114 -22.99 -11.72 14.82
C GLY A 114 -21.63 -11.06 14.63
N PHE A 115 -21.55 -9.74 14.52
CA PHE A 115 -20.26 -9.03 14.51
C PHE A 115 -20.15 -8.14 15.74
N SER A 116 -19.06 -8.29 16.52
CA SER A 116 -18.72 -7.39 17.62
C SER A 116 -18.27 -6.04 17.04
N VAL A 117 -19.23 -5.25 16.61
CA VAL A 117 -19.05 -3.83 16.31
C VAL A 117 -19.24 -3.09 17.64
N TYR A 118 -18.47 -2.05 17.91
CA TYR A 118 -18.67 -1.22 19.09
C TYR A 118 -20.11 -0.73 19.15
N SER A 119 -20.88 -1.24 20.11
CA SER A 119 -22.26 -0.83 20.32
C SER A 119 -22.28 0.46 21.13
N GLU A 120 -22.27 1.62 20.46
CA GLU A 120 -23.03 2.74 20.97
C GLU A 120 -24.47 2.53 20.50
N ILE A 121 -25.42 2.56 21.45
CA ILE A 121 -26.85 2.42 21.17
C ILE A 121 -27.26 3.63 20.32
N VAL A 122 -27.41 3.41 19.02
CA VAL A 122 -27.91 4.43 18.10
C VAL A 122 -29.41 4.21 17.98
N THR A 123 -30.16 5.19 18.41
CA THR A 123 -31.64 5.14 18.46
C THR A 123 -32.29 5.17 17.07
N GLU A 124 -31.59 5.71 16.05
CA GLU A 124 -32.06 5.72 14.65
C GLU A 124 -30.85 5.54 13.69
N PRO A 125 -30.65 4.36 13.09
CA PRO A 125 -29.57 4.15 12.14
C PRO A 125 -29.78 4.97 10.86
N ARG A 126 -28.82 5.82 10.53
CA ARG A 126 -28.78 6.58 9.28
C ARG A 126 -27.72 5.98 8.33
N PRO A 127 -28.07 5.71 7.06
CA PRO A 127 -27.09 5.20 6.09
C PRO A 127 -25.89 6.16 5.94
N PHE A 128 -24.74 5.59 5.69
CA PHE A 128 -23.54 6.35 5.32
C PHE A 128 -23.77 7.11 4.01
N VAL A 129 -23.48 8.41 4.01
CA VAL A 129 -23.58 9.27 2.84
C VAL A 129 -22.19 9.80 2.49
N LEU A 130 -21.66 9.36 1.38
CA LEU A 130 -20.38 9.82 0.89
C LEU A 130 -20.55 11.15 0.12
N ASP A 131 -19.81 12.18 0.53
CA ASP A 131 -19.80 13.48 -0.17
C ASP A 131 -19.37 13.29 -1.64
N HIS A 132 -19.99 14.06 -2.52
CA HIS A 132 -19.76 13.96 -3.97
C HIS A 132 -18.28 14.08 -4.35
N LYS A 133 -17.52 14.98 -3.73
CA LYS A 133 -16.09 15.15 -4.01
C LYS A 133 -15.26 13.89 -3.73
N TYR A 134 -15.55 13.19 -2.64
CA TYR A 134 -14.88 11.93 -2.29
C TYR A 134 -15.32 10.80 -3.21
N LYS A 135 -16.61 10.76 -3.58
CA LYS A 135 -17.12 9.81 -4.56
C LYS A 135 -16.36 9.94 -5.88
N VAL A 136 -16.24 11.16 -6.42
CA VAL A 136 -15.49 11.44 -7.64
C VAL A 136 -14.02 11.03 -7.49
N PHE A 137 -13.40 11.32 -6.35
CA PHE A 137 -12.02 10.89 -6.06
C PHE A 137 -11.89 9.37 -6.12
N PHE A 138 -12.70 8.62 -5.39
CA PHE A 138 -12.61 7.15 -5.37
C PHE A 138 -12.93 6.51 -6.73
N GLU A 139 -13.85 7.09 -7.51
CA GLU A 139 -14.18 6.63 -8.86
C GLU A 139 -13.07 6.96 -9.90
N SER A 140 -12.17 7.87 -9.59
CA SER A 140 -11.03 8.24 -10.47
C SER A 140 -9.78 7.37 -10.28
N LEU A 141 -9.76 6.51 -9.27
CA LEU A 141 -8.59 5.70 -8.93
C LEU A 141 -8.28 4.66 -10.02
N LYS A 142 -6.99 4.45 -10.30
CA LYS A 142 -6.49 3.47 -11.28
C LYS A 142 -6.08 2.18 -10.58
N PHE A 143 -6.17 1.05 -11.26
CA PHE A 143 -5.79 -0.24 -10.66
C PHE A 143 -4.32 -0.61 -10.91
N ALA A 144 -3.75 -0.09 -11.98
CA ALA A 144 -2.34 -0.23 -12.30
C ALA A 144 -1.88 0.92 -13.20
N LEU A 145 -0.56 1.14 -13.24
CA LEU A 145 0.06 2.17 -14.08
C LEU A 145 1.43 1.69 -14.55
N ILE A 146 1.72 1.87 -15.84
CA ILE A 146 3.06 1.63 -16.38
C ILE A 146 3.71 2.98 -16.72
N ARG A 147 5.02 3.05 -16.46
CA ARG A 147 5.91 4.09 -16.99
C ARG A 147 7.10 3.43 -17.67
N GLU A 148 7.32 3.78 -18.92
CA GLU A 148 8.51 3.39 -19.66
C GLU A 148 9.49 4.57 -19.65
N LEU A 149 10.73 4.28 -19.30
CA LEU A 149 11.81 5.25 -19.19
C LEU A 149 12.94 4.83 -20.12
N GLU A 150 13.60 5.80 -20.74
CA GLU A 150 14.84 5.57 -21.47
C GLU A 150 15.95 6.38 -20.78
N ILE A 151 16.88 5.67 -20.15
CA ILE A 151 17.98 6.24 -19.38
C ILE A 151 19.27 5.61 -19.87
N SER A 152 20.23 6.43 -20.28
CA SER A 152 21.52 6.01 -20.82
C SER A 152 21.41 4.95 -21.93
N GLY A 153 20.43 5.17 -22.85
CA GLY A 153 20.15 4.29 -23.98
C GLY A 153 19.55 2.92 -23.58
N LYS A 154 19.12 2.75 -22.33
CA LYS A 154 18.45 1.53 -21.84
C LYS A 154 17.00 1.83 -21.53
N ARG A 155 16.13 0.89 -21.87
CA ARG A 155 14.71 0.96 -21.54
C ARG A 155 14.44 0.28 -20.18
N TYR A 156 13.66 0.97 -19.35
CA TYR A 156 13.17 0.49 -18.07
C TYR A 156 11.64 0.57 -18.08
N LYS A 157 11.00 -0.50 -17.64
CA LYS A 157 9.55 -0.57 -17.47
C LYS A 157 9.25 -0.62 -15.99
N LEU A 158 8.58 0.39 -15.47
CA LEU A 158 8.11 0.47 -14.10
C LEU A 158 6.61 0.19 -14.07
N LEU A 159 6.20 -0.77 -13.26
CA LEU A 159 4.80 -1.10 -13.02
C LEU A 159 4.45 -0.67 -11.61
N PHE A 160 3.45 0.17 -11.47
CA PHE A 160 2.89 0.62 -10.21
C PHE A 160 1.54 -0.04 -10.00
N SER A 161 1.35 -0.69 -8.87
CA SER A 161 0.08 -1.24 -8.42
C SER A 161 0.03 -1.23 -6.89
N HIS A 162 -1.16 -1.32 -6.31
CA HIS A 162 -1.27 -1.33 -4.85
C HIS A 162 -0.65 -2.59 -4.23
N SER A 163 -0.95 -3.74 -4.79
CA SER A 163 -0.39 -5.03 -4.35
C SER A 163 0.29 -5.77 -5.51
N VAL A 164 0.78 -6.97 -5.27
CA VAL A 164 1.37 -7.80 -6.34
C VAL A 164 0.27 -8.27 -7.30
N PRO A 165 0.34 -7.95 -8.60
CA PRO A 165 -0.67 -8.38 -9.56
C PRO A 165 -0.76 -9.91 -9.67
N ASN A 166 -1.96 -10.42 -9.90
CA ASN A 166 -2.18 -11.84 -10.15
C ASN A 166 -1.74 -12.18 -11.57
N HIS A 167 -0.86 -13.16 -11.73
CA HIS A 167 -0.30 -13.56 -13.02
C HIS A 167 -1.31 -14.12 -14.02
N ARG A 168 -2.54 -14.43 -13.59
CA ARG A 168 -3.62 -14.88 -14.49
C ARG A 168 -4.25 -13.72 -15.26
N ILE A 169 -4.16 -12.48 -14.74
CA ILE A 169 -4.76 -11.30 -15.35
C ILE A 169 -3.66 -10.50 -16.03
N PRO A 170 -3.72 -10.28 -17.36
CA PRO A 170 -2.80 -9.39 -18.04
C PRO A 170 -2.85 -7.98 -17.43
N ILE A 171 -1.69 -7.35 -17.27
CA ILE A 171 -1.63 -6.03 -16.63
C ILE A 171 -2.41 -4.97 -17.42
N ARG A 172 -2.50 -5.12 -18.73
CA ARG A 172 -3.27 -4.24 -19.60
C ARG A 172 -4.74 -4.24 -19.24
N ASP A 173 -5.32 -5.42 -18.95
CA ASP A 173 -6.73 -5.55 -18.60
C ASP A 173 -7.02 -4.83 -17.28
N LEU A 174 -6.07 -4.84 -16.33
CA LEU A 174 -6.17 -4.05 -15.10
C LEU A 174 -6.09 -2.54 -15.34
N MET A 175 -5.22 -2.11 -16.27
CA MET A 175 -5.08 -0.70 -16.61
C MET A 175 -6.32 -0.16 -17.33
N ASP A 176 -7.03 -1.02 -18.06
CA ASP A 176 -8.23 -0.69 -18.81
C ASP A 176 -9.50 -0.71 -17.94
N CYS A 177 -9.41 -1.15 -16.65
CA CYS A 177 -10.53 -1.04 -15.71
C CYS A 177 -10.82 0.42 -15.39
N GLU A 178 -12.05 0.86 -15.70
CA GLU A 178 -12.51 2.23 -15.47
C GLU A 178 -13.29 2.41 -14.16
N SER A 179 -13.68 1.31 -13.51
CA SER A 179 -14.44 1.34 -12.26
C SER A 179 -14.13 0.13 -11.37
N TYR A 180 -14.52 0.21 -10.08
CA TYR A 180 -14.36 -0.92 -9.18
C TYR A 180 -15.27 -2.09 -9.57
N GLU A 181 -16.44 -1.83 -10.17
CA GLU A 181 -17.34 -2.86 -10.68
C GLU A 181 -16.70 -3.62 -11.85
N ALA A 182 -16.02 -2.91 -12.77
CA ALA A 182 -15.26 -3.53 -13.86
C ALA A 182 -14.08 -4.36 -13.34
N PHE A 183 -13.42 -3.89 -12.29
CA PHE A 183 -12.36 -4.63 -11.60
C PHE A 183 -12.88 -5.93 -10.96
N ASP A 184 -14.01 -5.87 -10.25
CA ASP A 184 -14.65 -7.04 -9.65
C ASP A 184 -15.08 -8.06 -10.72
N GLU A 185 -15.67 -7.60 -11.84
CA GLU A 185 -16.06 -8.44 -12.97
C GLU A 185 -14.84 -9.12 -13.60
N LEU A 186 -13.74 -8.37 -13.81
CA LEU A 186 -12.49 -8.89 -14.34
C LEU A 186 -11.92 -10.00 -13.45
N ASN A 187 -11.85 -9.78 -12.14
CA ASN A 187 -11.35 -10.80 -11.21
C ASN A 187 -12.27 -12.03 -11.17
N ALA A 188 -13.59 -11.85 -11.24
CA ALA A 188 -14.56 -12.94 -11.30
C ALA A 188 -14.44 -13.74 -12.61
N GLN A 189 -14.23 -13.08 -13.75
CA GLN A 189 -14.01 -13.74 -15.05
C GLN A 189 -12.81 -14.70 -15.03
N TYR A 190 -11.75 -14.34 -14.29
CA TYR A 190 -10.57 -15.20 -14.13
C TYR A 190 -10.64 -16.14 -12.92
N ASP A 191 -11.79 -16.23 -12.26
CA ASP A 191 -11.99 -17.05 -11.04
C ASP A 191 -10.92 -16.79 -9.98
N ILE A 192 -10.68 -15.49 -9.68
CA ILE A 192 -9.70 -15.06 -8.68
C ILE A 192 -10.39 -14.96 -7.32
N PRO A 193 -9.94 -15.72 -6.30
CA PRO A 193 -10.50 -15.58 -4.97
C PRO A 193 -10.08 -14.23 -4.32
N PRO A 194 -10.87 -13.69 -3.38
CA PRO A 194 -10.65 -12.35 -2.82
C PRO A 194 -9.22 -12.08 -2.35
N GLU A 195 -8.60 -13.03 -1.64
CA GLU A 195 -7.25 -12.89 -1.11
C GLU A 195 -6.13 -12.93 -2.16
N LYS A 196 -6.47 -13.23 -3.42
CA LYS A 196 -5.56 -13.27 -4.58
C LYS A 196 -5.88 -12.22 -5.63
N MET A 197 -6.88 -11.37 -5.38
CA MET A 197 -7.18 -10.24 -6.25
C MET A 197 -6.00 -9.26 -6.29
N ASN A 198 -5.92 -8.50 -7.37
CA ASN A 198 -4.81 -7.58 -7.63
C ASN A 198 -4.65 -6.42 -6.63
N LEU A 199 -5.60 -6.26 -5.69
CA LEU A 199 -5.50 -5.31 -4.57
C LEU A 199 -5.18 -6.00 -3.23
N TRP A 200 -5.19 -7.34 -3.17
CA TRP A 200 -5.09 -8.12 -1.94
C TRP A 200 -3.94 -9.13 -1.94
N ASN A 201 -3.33 -9.37 -3.10
CA ASN A 201 -2.34 -10.41 -3.26
C ASN A 201 -1.02 -10.04 -2.57
N ARG A 202 -0.56 -10.91 -1.65
CA ARG A 202 0.68 -10.77 -0.89
C ARG A 202 1.78 -11.72 -1.35
N ASP A 203 1.67 -12.26 -2.57
CA ASP A 203 2.68 -13.13 -3.13
C ASP A 203 3.99 -12.36 -3.39
N PHE A 204 5.10 -13.09 -3.47
CA PHE A 204 6.39 -12.51 -3.77
C PHE A 204 6.83 -12.93 -5.16
N LEU A 205 7.30 -11.96 -5.94
CA LEU A 205 7.85 -12.24 -7.25
C LEU A 205 9.20 -12.97 -7.12
N ILE A 206 9.41 -13.92 -8.00
CA ILE A 206 10.70 -14.61 -8.21
C ILE A 206 11.31 -14.25 -9.56
N GLU A 207 10.49 -13.80 -10.49
CA GLU A 207 10.85 -13.27 -11.80
C GLU A 207 10.11 -11.94 -12.02
N PRO A 208 10.59 -11.05 -12.91
CA PRO A 208 9.90 -9.80 -13.22
C PRO A 208 8.47 -10.06 -13.72
N PHE A 209 7.52 -9.26 -13.26
CA PHE A 209 6.15 -9.32 -13.78
C PHE A 209 6.11 -8.59 -15.13
N GLU A 210 5.82 -9.32 -16.21
CA GLU A 210 5.79 -8.76 -17.58
C GLU A 210 7.03 -7.87 -17.91
N GLU A 211 8.22 -8.33 -17.52
CA GLU A 211 9.51 -7.64 -17.72
C GLU A 211 9.63 -6.28 -17.01
N ALA A 212 8.71 -5.92 -16.14
CA ALA A 212 8.73 -4.68 -15.38
C ALA A 212 9.35 -4.84 -13.98
N THR A 213 9.88 -3.75 -13.44
CA THR A 213 10.10 -3.59 -12.01
C THR A 213 8.78 -3.17 -11.38
N LEU A 214 8.24 -3.98 -10.47
CA LEU A 214 7.02 -3.70 -9.73
C LEU A 214 7.30 -2.79 -8.55
N ILE A 215 6.54 -1.70 -8.42
CA ILE A 215 6.50 -0.82 -7.26
C ILE A 215 5.12 -0.94 -6.62
N HIS A 216 5.06 -1.33 -5.35
CA HIS A 216 3.80 -1.58 -4.65
C HIS A 216 3.87 -1.29 -3.15
N GLY A 217 2.73 -1.37 -2.46
CA GLY A 217 2.58 -1.30 -1.01
C GLY A 217 1.82 -2.49 -0.44
N HIS A 218 0.75 -2.24 0.30
CA HIS A 218 -0.19 -3.23 0.82
C HIS A 218 0.37 -4.20 1.87
N THR A 219 1.62 -4.66 1.73
CA THR A 219 2.22 -5.61 2.66
C THR A 219 3.26 -4.89 3.51
N PRO A 220 2.93 -4.51 4.76
CA PRO A 220 3.88 -3.76 5.57
C PRO A 220 5.24 -4.47 5.65
N THR A 221 6.30 -3.77 5.31
CA THR A 221 7.66 -4.34 5.20
C THR A 221 8.18 -4.91 6.51
N ILE A 222 7.65 -4.46 7.65
CA ILE A 222 7.92 -5.08 8.96
C ILE A 222 7.48 -6.55 8.99
N VAL A 223 6.38 -6.91 8.32
CA VAL A 223 5.89 -8.30 8.20
C VAL A 223 6.82 -9.11 7.32
N VAL A 224 7.29 -8.51 6.23
CA VAL A 224 8.27 -9.13 5.32
C VAL A 224 9.56 -9.42 6.07
N ASP A 225 10.02 -8.50 6.90
CA ASP A 225 11.23 -8.63 7.71
C ASP A 225 11.10 -9.77 8.74
N GLU A 226 9.99 -9.83 9.45
CA GLU A 226 9.72 -10.93 10.39
C GLU A 226 9.71 -12.30 9.70
N TYR A 227 9.11 -12.38 8.51
CA TYR A 227 9.11 -13.60 7.71
C TYR A 227 10.52 -14.01 7.31
N ILE A 228 11.35 -13.07 6.82
CA ILE A 228 12.75 -13.34 6.47
C ILE A 228 13.55 -13.80 7.68
N LYS A 229 13.38 -13.17 8.84
CA LYS A 229 14.03 -13.55 10.10
C LYS A 229 13.63 -14.96 10.52
N LYS A 230 12.34 -15.29 10.46
CA LYS A 230 11.82 -16.62 10.80
C LYS A 230 12.38 -17.69 9.86
N GLU A 231 12.42 -17.46 8.56
CA GLU A 231 13.03 -18.39 7.62
C GLU A 231 14.52 -18.62 7.89
N ARG A 232 15.26 -17.56 8.23
CA ARG A 232 16.69 -17.66 8.62
C ARG A 232 16.87 -18.49 9.90
N MET A 233 15.99 -18.30 10.90
CA MET A 233 16.03 -19.10 12.14
C MET A 233 15.75 -20.57 11.88
N ILE A 234 14.74 -20.92 11.10
CA ILE A 234 14.43 -22.30 10.73
C ILE A 234 15.61 -22.94 9.99
N TYR A 235 16.25 -22.19 9.08
CA TYR A 235 17.43 -22.65 8.36
C TYR A 235 18.64 -22.92 9.27
N THR A 236 18.87 -22.09 10.27
CA THR A 236 19.99 -22.27 11.24
C THR A 236 19.76 -23.43 12.20
N GLN A 237 18.52 -23.73 12.54
CA GLN A 237 18.13 -24.85 13.40
C GLN A 237 18.13 -26.21 12.67
N ASN A 238 17.77 -26.25 11.39
CA ASN A 238 17.71 -27.45 10.56
C ASN A 238 18.89 -27.56 9.60
N LYS A 239 20.09 -27.90 10.11
CA LYS A 239 21.32 -28.11 9.32
C LYS A 239 21.25 -29.16 8.18
N LYS A 240 20.13 -29.87 8.02
CA LYS A 240 19.95 -30.96 7.04
C LYS A 240 19.05 -30.62 5.85
N MET A 241 18.45 -29.43 5.77
CA MET A 241 17.71 -29.08 4.56
C MET A 241 18.65 -28.69 3.42
N PRO A 242 18.45 -29.29 2.21
CA PRO A 242 19.23 -28.88 1.04
C PRO A 242 19.05 -27.38 0.83
N ARG A 243 20.14 -26.67 0.50
CA ARG A 243 20.10 -25.25 0.10
C ARG A 243 19.17 -25.14 -1.10
N MET A 244 17.90 -24.90 -0.87
CA MET A 244 17.04 -24.39 -1.94
C MET A 244 17.62 -23.03 -2.35
N GLN A 245 18.25 -22.98 -3.52
CA GLN A 245 18.68 -21.73 -4.12
C GLN A 245 17.41 -20.97 -4.49
N LYS A 246 16.95 -20.10 -3.57
CA LYS A 246 15.83 -19.22 -3.91
C LYS A 246 16.25 -18.35 -5.10
N PRO A 247 15.44 -18.26 -6.16
CA PRO A 247 15.77 -17.53 -7.38
C PRO A 247 15.84 -16.01 -7.16
N ALA A 248 15.30 -15.50 -6.05
CA ALA A 248 15.34 -14.09 -5.69
C ALA A 248 15.86 -13.88 -4.25
N THR A 249 16.45 -12.71 -4.00
CA THR A 249 16.91 -12.27 -2.68
C THR A 249 16.19 -10.99 -2.30
N LYS A 250 15.72 -10.90 -1.05
CA LYS A 250 15.13 -9.70 -0.48
C LYS A 250 16.16 -8.92 0.30
N TYR A 251 16.15 -7.63 0.08
CA TYR A 251 16.93 -6.65 0.82
C TYR A 251 15.95 -5.67 1.45
N VAL A 252 15.96 -5.58 2.78
CA VAL A 252 15.17 -4.61 3.54
C VAL A 252 16.08 -3.47 3.93
N ASP A 253 15.70 -2.25 3.58
CA ASP A 253 16.34 -1.06 4.10
C ASP A 253 15.87 -0.84 5.53
N TYR A 254 16.81 -0.53 6.43
CA TYR A 254 16.53 -0.33 7.85
C TYR A 254 16.86 1.09 8.26
N PHE A 255 16.03 1.63 9.13
CA PHE A 255 16.31 2.89 9.81
C PHE A 255 16.20 2.72 11.33
N THR A 256 16.86 3.60 12.06
CA THR A 256 16.78 3.64 13.52
C THR A 256 15.71 4.62 13.95
N ASP A 257 14.78 4.20 14.81
CA ASP A 257 13.76 5.07 15.39
C ASP A 257 14.35 5.94 16.53
N LYS A 258 13.51 6.81 17.11
CA LYS A 258 13.93 7.69 18.22
C LYS A 258 14.34 6.96 19.48
N LYS A 259 13.97 5.68 19.66
CA LYS A 259 14.32 4.83 20.80
C LYS A 259 15.58 4.02 20.56
N GLY A 260 16.16 4.10 19.35
CA GLY A 260 17.31 3.32 18.93
C GLY A 260 16.96 1.95 18.37
N ASP A 261 15.67 1.65 18.19
CA ASP A 261 15.22 0.37 17.64
C ASP A 261 15.29 0.38 16.11
N MET A 262 15.74 -0.74 15.53
CA MET A 262 15.78 -0.94 14.06
C MET A 262 14.38 -1.22 13.52
N GLN A 263 13.94 -0.38 12.59
CA GLN A 263 12.65 -0.49 11.91
C GLN A 263 12.86 -0.85 10.44
N ALA A 264 11.99 -1.72 9.89
CA ALA A 264 11.99 -2.03 8.47
C ALA A 264 11.46 -0.85 7.65
N GLY A 265 12.21 -0.48 6.62
CA GLY A 265 11.85 0.51 5.62
C GLY A 265 11.39 -0.13 4.32
N VAL A 266 11.81 0.40 3.18
CA VAL A 266 11.49 -0.14 1.84
C VAL A 266 12.16 -1.51 1.64
N CYS A 267 11.44 -2.45 0.99
CA CYS A 267 11.96 -3.78 0.70
C CYS A 267 12.19 -3.97 -0.80
N PHE A 268 13.42 -4.29 -1.18
CA PHE A 268 13.82 -4.60 -2.56
C PHE A 268 13.92 -6.11 -2.77
N THR A 269 13.33 -6.62 -3.84
CA THR A 269 13.49 -8.01 -4.27
C THR A 269 14.37 -8.05 -5.51
N ILE A 270 15.48 -8.78 -5.45
CA ILE A 270 16.48 -8.87 -6.49
C ILE A 270 16.47 -10.29 -7.08
N ASN A 271 16.28 -10.40 -8.40
CA ASN A 271 16.44 -11.66 -9.10
C ASN A 271 17.92 -12.07 -9.15
N LYS A 272 18.25 -13.27 -8.66
CA LYS A 272 19.65 -13.72 -8.54
C LYS A 272 20.34 -13.99 -9.86
N LYS A 273 19.60 -14.37 -10.90
CA LYS A 273 20.19 -14.67 -12.21
C LYS A 273 20.57 -13.40 -12.96
N SER A 274 19.65 -12.42 -12.96
CA SER A 274 19.86 -11.18 -13.70
C SER A 274 20.49 -10.06 -12.86
N SER A 275 20.56 -10.21 -11.54
CA SER A 275 20.94 -9.16 -10.58
C SER A 275 20.11 -7.88 -10.69
N LYS A 276 18.89 -7.98 -11.25
CA LYS A 276 17.96 -6.86 -11.41
C LYS A 276 16.99 -6.78 -10.23
N ILE A 277 16.63 -5.56 -9.84
CA ILE A 277 15.50 -5.32 -8.94
C ILE A 277 14.23 -5.63 -9.72
N ILE A 278 13.40 -6.52 -9.19
CA ILE A 278 12.15 -6.97 -9.82
C ILE A 278 10.90 -6.47 -9.08
N GLN A 279 11.07 -6.10 -7.80
CA GLN A 279 9.97 -5.67 -6.95
C GLN A 279 10.50 -4.71 -5.88
N ILE A 280 9.74 -3.66 -5.61
CA ILE A 280 10.01 -2.66 -4.56
C ILE A 280 8.72 -2.49 -3.77
N ASP A 281 8.74 -2.91 -2.51
CA ASP A 281 7.64 -2.74 -1.56
C ASP A 281 7.90 -1.49 -0.72
N ILE A 282 7.03 -0.49 -0.86
CA ILE A 282 7.15 0.82 -0.21
C ILE A 282 6.14 1.05 0.92
N ASP A 283 5.40 0.02 1.37
CA ASP A 283 4.59 0.12 2.60
C ASP A 283 5.48 -0.04 3.83
N SER A 284 6.07 1.03 4.30
CA SER A 284 6.91 1.04 5.50
C SER A 284 6.13 1.16 6.81
N GLY A 285 4.81 0.94 6.77
CA GLY A 285 3.98 0.81 7.96
C GLY A 285 3.69 2.12 8.68
N ALA A 286 3.39 3.19 7.93
CA ALA A 286 3.13 4.54 8.48
C ALA A 286 2.12 4.51 9.63
N VAL A 287 0.97 3.88 9.43
CA VAL A 287 -0.11 3.81 10.42
C VAL A 287 0.24 2.95 11.64
N TYR A 288 1.22 2.09 11.53
CA TYR A 288 1.72 1.26 12.64
C TYR A 288 2.80 1.96 13.50
N GLY A 289 3.00 3.27 13.30
CA GLY A 289 3.98 4.07 14.05
C GLY A 289 5.41 3.95 13.51
N SER A 290 5.57 3.43 12.31
CA SER A 290 6.82 3.42 11.59
C SER A 290 6.99 4.71 10.75
N ARG A 291 7.19 4.65 9.46
CA ARG A 291 7.38 5.83 8.62
C ARG A 291 6.50 5.77 7.37
N LEU A 292 6.13 6.93 6.86
CA LEU A 292 5.64 7.07 5.51
C LEU A 292 6.84 7.18 4.58
N SER A 293 6.86 6.38 3.52
CA SER A 293 7.97 6.29 2.58
C SER A 293 7.60 6.77 1.19
N ALA A 294 8.60 7.27 0.48
CA ALA A 294 8.56 7.49 -0.96
C ALA A 294 9.85 6.97 -1.60
N ILE A 295 9.77 6.61 -2.87
CA ILE A 295 10.93 6.26 -3.71
C ILE A 295 10.89 7.06 -5.00
N THR A 296 12.07 7.43 -5.52
CA THR A 296 12.21 8.34 -6.65
C THR A 296 12.88 7.65 -7.84
N PHE A 297 12.45 8.04 -9.05
CA PHE A 297 13.01 7.54 -10.30
C PHE A 297 13.28 8.72 -11.27
N PRO A 298 14.44 8.74 -11.97
CA PRO A 298 14.71 9.74 -12.99
C PRO A 298 13.85 9.51 -14.24
N GLN A 299 13.56 10.58 -14.98
CA GLN A 299 12.86 10.51 -16.28
C GLN A 299 13.80 10.85 -17.46
N SER A 300 15.02 11.28 -17.18
CA SER A 300 16.06 11.60 -18.15
C SER A 300 17.46 11.36 -17.60
N ASP A 301 18.47 11.32 -18.48
CA ASP A 301 19.88 11.20 -18.08
C ASP A 301 20.32 12.37 -17.21
N ARG A 302 19.84 13.57 -17.51
CA ARG A 302 20.11 14.75 -16.70
C ARG A 302 19.54 14.61 -15.28
N GLU A 303 18.30 14.12 -15.14
CA GLU A 303 17.72 13.86 -13.83
C GLU A 303 18.47 12.73 -13.10
N LEU A 304 18.96 11.71 -13.81
CA LEU A 304 19.77 10.65 -13.22
C LEU A 304 21.02 11.23 -12.53
N GLU A 305 21.76 12.10 -13.24
CA GLU A 305 22.97 12.74 -12.69
C GLU A 305 22.66 13.63 -11.49
N ILE A 306 21.62 14.45 -11.58
CA ILE A 306 21.18 15.33 -10.48
C ILE A 306 20.77 14.52 -9.27
N MET A 307 19.93 13.51 -9.44
CA MET A 307 19.41 12.68 -8.34
C MET A 307 20.52 11.85 -7.68
N ASP A 308 21.52 11.40 -8.44
CA ASP A 308 22.71 10.70 -7.91
C ASP A 308 23.54 11.66 -7.05
N GLN A 309 23.82 12.87 -7.54
CA GLN A 309 24.56 13.89 -6.78
C GLN A 309 23.85 14.29 -5.50
N MET A 310 22.50 14.35 -5.51
CA MET A 310 21.67 14.65 -4.35
C MET A 310 21.52 13.48 -3.39
N GLY A 311 21.95 12.28 -3.78
CA GLY A 311 21.78 11.04 -3.00
C GLY A 311 20.33 10.58 -2.85
N ILE A 312 19.44 10.97 -3.78
CA ILE A 312 18.02 10.57 -3.76
C ILE A 312 17.66 9.55 -4.83
N LEU A 313 18.61 9.15 -5.68
CA LEU A 313 18.39 8.16 -6.74
C LEU A 313 18.06 6.80 -6.13
N MET A 314 16.82 6.35 -6.33
CA MET A 314 16.30 5.09 -5.76
C MET A 314 16.57 4.94 -4.25
N ASN A 315 16.89 6.05 -3.59
CA ASN A 315 17.07 6.07 -2.14
C ASN A 315 15.73 6.44 -1.48
N PRO A 316 15.22 5.62 -0.56
CA PRO A 316 13.93 5.89 0.05
C PRO A 316 13.94 7.18 0.87
N ILE A 317 12.90 7.98 0.72
CA ILE A 317 12.64 9.16 1.54
C ILE A 317 11.63 8.79 2.62
N TYR A 318 11.99 8.99 3.89
CA TYR A 318 11.16 8.61 5.02
C TYR A 318 10.75 9.81 5.85
N VAL A 319 9.50 9.80 6.29
CA VAL A 319 9.00 10.73 7.32
C VAL A 319 8.41 9.93 8.47
N SER A 320 8.88 10.21 9.68
CA SER A 320 8.38 9.56 10.89
C SER A 320 6.92 9.92 11.13
N CYS A 321 6.11 8.92 11.40
CA CYS A 321 4.79 9.12 11.97
C CYS A 321 4.97 9.43 13.45
N SER A 322 4.43 10.58 13.91
CA SER A 322 4.60 11.01 15.29
C SER A 322 3.90 10.07 16.25
N ASP A 323 4.47 9.90 17.45
CA ASP A 323 3.99 9.03 18.53
C ASP A 323 2.50 9.27 18.93
N GLY A 324 1.90 10.39 18.51
CA GLY A 324 0.52 10.75 18.84
C GLY A 324 -0.58 9.88 18.25
N TYR A 325 -0.33 9.27 17.09
CA TYR A 325 -1.31 8.39 16.45
C TYR A 325 -1.28 6.98 17.03
N TYR A 326 -0.16 6.58 17.55
CA TYR A 326 0.14 5.20 17.93
C TYR A 326 -0.27 4.86 19.38
N ASN A 327 -0.22 5.81 20.31
CA ASN A 327 -0.44 5.55 21.73
C ASN A 327 -1.87 5.10 22.10
N ARG A 328 -2.86 5.33 21.23
CA ARG A 328 -4.23 4.81 21.45
C ARG A 328 -4.46 3.39 20.91
N TRP A 329 -3.60 2.89 20.03
CA TRP A 329 -3.80 1.61 19.32
C TRP A 329 -2.79 0.51 19.66
N THR A 330 -1.61 0.83 20.18
CA THR A 330 -0.51 -0.13 20.37
C THR A 330 -0.78 -1.26 21.34
N SER A 331 -1.54 -1.02 22.41
CA SER A 331 -1.88 -2.09 23.36
C SER A 331 -2.83 -3.12 22.77
N ILE A 332 -3.64 -2.71 21.79
CA ILE A 332 -4.66 -3.55 21.15
C ILE A 332 -4.09 -4.26 19.93
N GLN A 333 -3.26 -3.60 19.11
CA GLN A 333 -2.74 -4.17 17.87
C GLN A 333 -1.56 -5.11 18.03
N LYS A 334 -0.67 -4.91 18.99
CA LYS A 334 0.42 -5.89 19.28
C LYS A 334 -0.10 -7.31 19.53
N THR A 335 -1.26 -7.42 20.17
CA THR A 335 -1.90 -8.72 20.40
C THR A 335 -2.57 -9.28 19.14
N TYR A 336 -3.14 -8.42 18.28
CA TYR A 336 -3.87 -8.85 17.09
C TYR A 336 -2.99 -9.10 15.85
N LEU A 337 -1.93 -8.30 15.64
CA LEU A 337 -0.93 -8.61 14.61
C LEU A 337 -0.31 -9.99 14.84
N ASN A 338 0.04 -10.33 16.09
CA ASN A 338 0.55 -11.66 16.43
C ASN A 338 -0.49 -12.78 16.22
N LEU A 339 -1.76 -12.56 16.50
CA LEU A 339 -2.79 -13.60 16.43
C LEU A 339 -3.38 -13.78 15.02
N SER A 340 -3.67 -12.69 14.29
CA SER A 340 -4.27 -12.80 12.95
C SER A 340 -3.25 -13.23 11.90
N MET A 341 -2.00 -12.78 11.99
CA MET A 341 -0.93 -13.22 11.09
C MET A 341 -0.48 -14.64 11.39
N LEU A 342 -0.36 -15.04 12.65
CA LEU A 342 -0.10 -16.43 13.02
C LEU A 342 -1.22 -17.36 12.56
N SER A 343 -2.48 -16.94 12.63
CA SER A 343 -3.61 -17.76 12.13
C SER A 343 -3.65 -17.86 10.60
N TYR A 344 -3.26 -16.80 9.89
CA TYR A 344 -3.18 -16.79 8.44
C TYR A 344 -2.02 -17.68 7.93
N PHE A 345 -0.85 -17.63 8.60
CA PHE A 345 0.30 -18.46 8.25
C PHE A 345 0.18 -19.92 8.74
N ASN A 346 -0.53 -20.19 9.85
CA ASN A 346 -0.70 -21.55 10.37
C ASN A 346 -1.80 -22.37 9.66
N ARG A 347 -2.65 -21.78 8.82
CA ARG A 347 -3.70 -22.51 8.08
C ARG A 347 -3.26 -23.05 6.73
N LYS A 348 -2.02 -22.84 6.29
CA LYS A 348 -1.52 -23.27 4.95
C LYS A 348 -0.16 -23.97 4.97
N TRP A 349 0.20 -24.61 6.12
CA TRP A 349 1.36 -25.53 6.16
C TRP A 349 0.97 -26.81 6.87
#